data_b124960df89c02dd005fb768f83c92ea
#
_entry.id   b124960df89c02dd005fb768f83c92ea
#
_cell.length_a   1.000
_cell.length_b   1.000
_cell.length_c   1.000
_cell.angle_alpha   90.00
_cell.angle_beta   90.00
_cell.angle_gamma   90.00
#
_symmetry.space_group_name_H-M   'P 1'
#
loop_
_entity.id
_entity.type
_entity.pdbx_description
1 polymer ?
#
loop_
_entity_poly.entity_id
_entity_poly.type
_entity_poly.pdbx_seq_one_letter_code
_entity_poly.pdbx_strand_id
1 'polypeptide(L)'
;DTARVMAKHLGFDEHIAVEGALLHDIGKVSPVFQQSLISPNKKKPGSVFRHEIASLFFLSLVCQEHRDAVIDMIVAHHKSMYKDVRDLGILDLDDASDCFKEHSKLFPEWSHIAIDILESLGMKTHEVSLEEAEENYEYVIDYCDSRKKGCSEWRGLLMAADHMASAMETTFEMPLDKLFIKPDLSFYNRQSELYPLSLISSDSKKMHTLV
;
A
#
# COMPACT_ATOMS: atom_id res chain seq x y z
N ASP A 1 -7.02 9.67 6.43
CA ASP A 1 -8.48 9.83 6.38
C ASP A 1 -9.14 8.96 5.29
N THR A 2 -8.67 8.99 4.04
CA THR A 2 -9.24 8.22 2.93
C THR A 2 -9.29 6.72 3.23
N ALA A 3 -8.18 6.13 3.70
CA ALA A 3 -8.11 4.71 4.05
C ALA A 3 -9.12 4.34 5.14
N ARG A 4 -9.28 5.19 6.17
CA ARG A 4 -10.28 4.97 7.23
C ARG A 4 -11.69 4.94 6.69
N VAL A 5 -12.06 5.93 5.85
CA VAL A 5 -13.41 6.02 5.28
C VAL A 5 -13.69 4.84 4.37
N MET A 6 -12.72 4.42 3.56
CA MET A 6 -12.85 3.24 2.70
C MET A 6 -12.97 1.96 3.51
N ALA A 7 -12.13 1.77 4.53
CA ALA A 7 -12.18 0.61 5.41
C ALA A 7 -13.57 0.46 6.05
N LYS A 8 -14.06 1.52 6.67
CA LYS A 8 -15.41 1.56 7.26
C LYS A 8 -16.49 1.18 6.27
N HIS A 9 -16.42 1.71 5.05
CA HIS A 9 -17.43 1.46 4.01
C HIS A 9 -17.40 0.02 3.48
N LEU A 10 -16.20 -0.55 3.37
CA LEU A 10 -15.97 -1.90 2.84
C LEU A 10 -16.02 -2.99 3.92
N GLY A 11 -16.17 -2.61 5.21
CA GLY A 11 -16.24 -3.57 6.32
C GLY A 11 -14.87 -4.08 6.79
N PHE A 12 -13.79 -3.35 6.51
CA PHE A 12 -12.46 -3.61 7.06
C PHE A 12 -12.29 -2.94 8.43
N ASP A 13 -11.30 -3.41 9.18
CA ASP A 13 -10.89 -2.75 10.41
C ASP A 13 -10.25 -1.38 10.11
N GLU A 14 -10.83 -0.32 10.69
CA GLU A 14 -10.36 1.05 10.47
C GLU A 14 -8.98 1.31 11.08
N HIS A 15 -8.63 0.64 12.19
CA HIS A 15 -7.34 0.82 12.86
C HIS A 15 -6.21 0.24 12.01
N ILE A 16 -6.37 -0.98 11.50
CA ILE A 16 -5.41 -1.61 10.59
C ILE A 16 -5.22 -0.76 9.34
N ALA A 17 -6.32 -0.29 8.74
CA ALA A 17 -6.26 0.54 7.54
C ALA A 17 -5.51 1.86 7.78
N VAL A 18 -5.66 2.47 8.95
CA VAL A 18 -4.95 3.70 9.33
C VAL A 18 -3.48 3.43 9.58
N GLU A 19 -3.12 2.38 10.33
CA GLU A 19 -1.74 2.02 10.61
C GLU A 19 -0.97 1.75 9.30
N GLY A 20 -1.53 0.94 8.41
CA GLY A 20 -0.92 0.67 7.10
C GLY A 20 -0.79 1.92 6.23
N ALA A 21 -1.82 2.79 6.23
CA ALA A 21 -1.77 4.04 5.47
C ALA A 21 -0.78 5.07 6.05
N LEU A 22 -0.53 5.07 7.35
CA LEU A 22 0.49 5.94 7.95
C LEU A 22 1.91 5.46 7.63
N LEU A 23 2.11 4.13 7.62
CA LEU A 23 3.43 3.55 7.39
C LEU A 23 3.82 3.45 5.92
N HIS A 24 2.91 3.28 4.97
CA HIS A 24 3.23 2.82 3.60
C HIS A 24 4.32 3.64 2.90
N ASP A 25 4.37 4.92 3.16
CA ASP A 25 5.24 5.88 2.50
C ASP A 25 6.33 6.48 3.41
N ILE A 26 6.40 6.09 4.68
CA ILE A 26 7.34 6.69 5.64
C ILE A 26 8.81 6.46 5.23
N GLY A 27 9.11 5.39 4.51
CA GLY A 27 10.43 5.12 3.95
C GLY A 27 10.90 6.17 2.93
N LYS A 28 10.02 7.02 2.43
CA LYS A 28 10.37 8.17 1.58
C LYS A 28 11.21 9.22 2.31
N VAL A 29 11.21 9.23 3.64
CA VAL A 29 12.05 10.11 4.47
C VAL A 29 13.55 9.79 4.30
N SER A 30 13.90 8.57 3.92
CA SER A 30 15.29 8.15 3.73
C SER A 30 16.07 9.13 2.80
N PRO A 31 17.26 9.57 3.22
CA PRO A 31 18.12 10.42 2.38
C PRO A 31 18.44 9.79 1.03
N VAL A 32 18.49 8.46 0.96
CA VAL A 32 18.75 7.72 -0.29
C VAL A 32 17.57 7.93 -1.27
N PHE A 33 16.34 7.85 -0.78
CA PHE A 33 15.15 8.13 -1.59
C PHE A 33 15.11 9.61 -2.01
N GLN A 34 15.29 10.52 -1.07
CA GLN A 34 15.27 11.97 -1.33
C GLN A 34 16.33 12.38 -2.36
N GLN A 35 17.54 11.83 -2.27
CA GLN A 35 18.60 12.08 -3.26
C GLN A 35 18.22 11.56 -4.66
N SER A 36 17.45 10.49 -4.75
CA SER A 36 16.99 9.94 -6.04
C SER A 36 16.02 10.88 -6.77
N LEU A 37 15.25 11.67 -6.04
CA LEU A 37 14.33 12.67 -6.60
C LEU A 37 15.09 13.88 -7.17
N ILE A 38 16.15 14.31 -6.49
CA ILE A 38 16.95 15.49 -6.89
C ILE A 38 17.88 15.17 -8.08
N SER A 39 18.34 13.93 -8.19
CA SER A 39 19.34 13.53 -9.20
C SER A 39 18.93 12.24 -9.94
N PRO A 40 17.82 12.25 -10.70
CA PRO A 40 17.27 11.05 -11.32
C PRO A 40 18.22 10.37 -12.31
N ASN A 41 19.15 11.11 -12.90
CA ASN A 41 20.10 10.61 -13.92
C ASN A 41 21.34 9.92 -13.32
N LYS A 42 21.52 9.88 -12.00
CA LYS A 42 22.66 9.23 -11.33
C LYS A 42 22.35 7.84 -10.78
N LYS A 43 21.26 7.22 -11.23
CA LYS A 43 20.92 5.85 -10.81
C LYS A 43 22.03 4.89 -11.23
N LYS A 44 22.67 4.26 -10.26
CA LYS A 44 23.57 3.12 -10.54
C LYS A 44 22.69 1.96 -11.05
N PRO A 45 23.07 1.30 -12.16
CA PRO A 45 22.38 0.08 -12.58
C PRO A 45 22.43 -0.95 -11.45
N GLY A 46 21.30 -1.48 -11.06
CA GLY A 46 21.20 -2.58 -10.10
C GLY A 46 20.80 -2.22 -8.65
N SER A 47 20.80 -0.95 -8.25
CA SER A 47 20.35 -0.56 -6.91
C SER A 47 19.08 0.29 -7.01
N VAL A 48 17.95 -0.33 -6.81
CA VAL A 48 16.65 0.38 -6.71
C VAL A 48 16.25 0.45 -5.24
N PHE A 49 16.44 1.63 -4.63
CA PHE A 49 15.87 1.87 -3.30
C PHE A 49 14.34 1.81 -3.38
N ARG A 50 13.77 0.97 -2.58
CA ARG A 50 12.32 0.75 -2.47
C ARG A 50 11.85 1.29 -1.13
N HIS A 51 11.13 2.43 -1.16
CA HIS A 51 10.67 3.06 0.08
C HIS A 51 9.67 2.18 0.84
N GLU A 52 8.91 1.33 0.13
CA GLU A 52 8.00 0.38 0.76
C GLU A 52 8.75 -0.64 1.65
N ILE A 53 9.96 -1.03 1.29
CA ILE A 53 10.81 -1.88 2.14
C ILE A 53 11.30 -1.09 3.36
N ALA A 54 11.80 0.12 3.15
CA ALA A 54 12.26 0.98 4.24
C ALA A 54 11.12 1.37 5.20
N SER A 55 9.89 1.47 4.71
CA SER A 55 8.70 1.68 5.54
C SER A 55 8.44 0.53 6.52
N LEU A 56 8.71 -0.70 6.11
CA LEU A 56 8.51 -1.89 6.93
C LEU A 56 9.53 -2.03 8.08
N PHE A 57 10.59 -1.22 8.10
CA PHE A 57 11.51 -1.14 9.24
C PHE A 57 10.83 -0.62 10.52
N PHE A 58 9.69 0.03 10.40
CA PHE A 58 8.89 0.57 11.50
C PHE A 58 7.70 -0.34 11.87
N LEU A 59 7.71 -1.59 11.45
CA LEU A 59 6.59 -2.52 11.67
C LEU A 59 6.32 -2.79 13.16
N SER A 60 7.31 -2.67 14.03
CA SER A 60 7.17 -2.80 15.47
C SER A 60 6.26 -1.74 16.12
N LEU A 61 6.05 -0.61 15.44
CA LEU A 61 5.11 0.43 15.87
C LEU A 61 3.64 0.00 15.70
N VAL A 62 3.39 -1.08 14.93
CA VAL A 62 2.06 -1.64 14.68
C VAL A 62 1.73 -2.70 15.72
N CYS A 63 0.47 -2.76 16.16
CA CYS A 63 -0.02 -3.86 16.99
C CYS A 63 0.32 -5.20 16.36
N GLN A 64 0.77 -6.17 17.17
CA GLN A 64 1.24 -7.46 16.66
C GLN A 64 0.18 -8.17 15.82
N GLU A 65 -1.08 -8.12 16.22
CA GLU A 65 -2.21 -8.73 15.53
C GLU A 65 -2.52 -8.09 14.17
N HIS A 66 -2.02 -6.88 13.92
CA HIS A 66 -2.26 -6.13 12.70
C HIS A 66 -1.12 -6.28 11.67
N ARG A 67 0.06 -6.77 12.09
CA ARG A 67 1.29 -6.73 11.29
C ARG A 67 1.15 -7.40 9.94
N ASP A 68 0.54 -8.57 9.90
CA ASP A 68 0.35 -9.33 8.66
C ASP A 68 -0.46 -8.55 7.62
N ALA A 69 -1.56 -7.94 8.06
CA ALA A 69 -2.39 -7.11 7.20
C ALA A 69 -1.66 -5.84 6.73
N VAL A 70 -0.88 -5.22 7.62
CA VAL A 70 -0.07 -4.04 7.30
C VAL A 70 1.07 -4.39 6.32
N ILE A 71 1.71 -5.55 6.46
CA ILE A 71 2.69 -6.03 5.47
C ILE A 71 2.02 -6.19 4.11
N ASP A 72 0.86 -6.83 4.05
CA ASP A 72 0.09 -6.98 2.81
C ASP A 72 -0.23 -5.64 2.15
N MET A 73 -0.58 -4.63 2.94
CA MET A 73 -0.81 -3.28 2.43
C MET A 73 0.44 -2.70 1.78
N ILE A 74 1.60 -2.80 2.44
CA ILE A 74 2.79 -2.01 2.13
C ILE A 74 3.69 -2.70 1.10
N VAL A 75 4.00 -3.98 1.29
CA VAL A 75 5.13 -4.69 0.66
C VAL A 75 5.18 -4.61 -0.86
N ALA A 76 4.05 -4.49 -1.52
CA ALA A 76 3.96 -4.51 -2.98
C ALA A 76 2.96 -3.51 -3.55
N HIS A 77 2.63 -2.42 -2.82
CA HIS A 77 1.60 -1.48 -3.27
C HIS A 77 1.91 -0.77 -4.59
N HIS A 78 3.19 -0.65 -4.97
CA HIS A 78 3.61 -0.11 -6.27
C HIS A 78 3.86 -1.15 -7.36
N LYS A 79 3.79 -2.44 -7.06
CA LYS A 79 4.02 -3.48 -8.07
C LYS A 79 2.75 -3.80 -8.84
N SER A 80 2.86 -3.85 -10.16
CA SER A 80 1.81 -4.38 -11.01
C SER A 80 1.71 -5.90 -10.83
N MET A 81 0.51 -6.41 -10.58
CA MET A 81 0.24 -7.85 -10.49
C MET A 81 0.69 -8.62 -11.76
N TYR A 82 0.68 -7.98 -12.91
CA TYR A 82 1.07 -8.59 -14.21
C TYR A 82 2.58 -8.75 -14.39
N LYS A 83 3.41 -8.16 -13.53
CA LYS A 83 4.88 -8.21 -13.64
C LYS A 83 5.53 -9.02 -12.53
N ASP A 84 4.75 -9.65 -11.70
CA ASP A 84 5.25 -10.49 -10.63
C ASP A 84 5.55 -11.88 -11.18
N VAL A 85 6.83 -12.24 -11.23
CA VAL A 85 7.32 -13.52 -11.74
C VAL A 85 6.74 -14.72 -10.96
N ARG A 86 6.30 -14.49 -9.71
CA ARG A 86 5.74 -15.51 -8.83
C ARG A 86 4.21 -15.52 -8.79
N ASP A 87 3.53 -14.62 -9.53
CA ASP A 87 2.08 -14.38 -9.42
C ASP A 87 1.61 -14.03 -7.98
N LEU A 88 2.54 -13.69 -7.10
CA LEU A 88 2.28 -13.51 -5.67
C LEU A 88 2.14 -12.05 -5.26
N GLY A 89 2.56 -11.08 -6.10
CA GLY A 89 2.57 -9.66 -5.74
C GLY A 89 3.47 -9.35 -4.54
N ILE A 90 4.39 -10.25 -4.22
CA ILE A 90 5.25 -10.24 -3.05
C ILE A 90 6.66 -9.83 -3.48
N LEU A 91 7.44 -9.37 -2.51
CA LEU A 91 8.84 -9.05 -2.63
C LEU A 91 9.61 -10.13 -3.37
N ASP A 92 10.16 -9.77 -4.53
CA ASP A 92 11.21 -10.52 -5.19
C ASP A 92 12.52 -10.10 -4.53
N LEU A 93 12.84 -10.76 -3.44
CA LEU A 93 14.05 -10.55 -2.66
C LEU A 93 14.98 -11.73 -2.95
N ASP A 94 15.63 -11.68 -4.12
CA ASP A 94 16.62 -12.70 -4.50
C ASP A 94 17.81 -12.74 -3.52
N ASP A 95 18.06 -11.64 -2.79
CA ASP A 95 19.07 -11.55 -1.76
C ASP A 95 18.61 -10.64 -0.61
N ALA A 96 17.91 -11.24 0.36
CA ALA A 96 17.29 -10.53 1.47
C ALA A 96 18.30 -9.72 2.32
N SER A 97 19.50 -10.25 2.52
CA SER A 97 20.52 -9.58 3.35
C SER A 97 21.07 -8.32 2.69
N ASP A 98 21.34 -8.37 1.40
CA ASP A 98 21.82 -7.21 0.65
C ASP A 98 20.75 -6.14 0.51
N CYS A 99 19.49 -6.55 0.39
CA CYS A 99 18.37 -5.65 0.35
C CYS A 99 18.23 -4.85 1.65
N PHE A 100 18.37 -5.47 2.83
CA PHE A 100 18.36 -4.76 4.10
C PHE A 100 19.47 -3.71 4.17
N LYS A 101 20.74 -4.11 3.89
CA LYS A 101 21.91 -3.21 3.93
C LYS A 101 21.75 -2.00 3.00
N GLU A 102 21.17 -2.22 1.81
CA GLU A 102 20.95 -1.11 0.88
C GLU A 102 19.88 -0.12 1.40
N HIS A 103 18.83 -0.62 2.02
CA HIS A 103 17.71 0.20 2.48
C HIS A 103 17.90 0.81 3.87
N SER A 104 18.75 0.18 4.71
CA SER A 104 19.04 0.67 6.07
C SER A 104 20.22 1.66 6.12
N LYS A 105 20.79 2.04 4.97
CA LYS A 105 21.84 3.07 4.94
C LYS A 105 21.37 4.34 5.62
N LEU A 106 22.22 4.84 6.53
CA LEU A 106 21.94 6.05 7.30
C LEU A 106 20.65 5.96 8.16
N PHE A 107 20.17 4.76 8.48
CA PHE A 107 18.96 4.58 9.25
C PHE A 107 18.94 5.38 10.55
N PRO A 108 20.00 5.41 11.38
CA PRO A 108 20.03 6.22 12.59
C PRO A 108 19.86 7.72 12.34
N GLU A 109 20.22 8.20 11.14
CA GLU A 109 20.14 9.62 10.81
C GLU A 109 18.73 10.06 10.41
N TRP A 110 17.89 9.14 9.94
CA TRP A 110 16.57 9.49 9.44
C TRP A 110 15.40 8.81 10.19
N SER A 111 15.66 7.76 10.97
CA SER A 111 14.60 7.05 11.70
C SER A 111 13.85 7.96 12.68
N HIS A 112 14.55 8.85 13.39
CA HIS A 112 13.92 9.80 14.29
C HIS A 112 12.99 10.78 13.56
N ILE A 113 13.34 11.22 12.34
CA ILE A 113 12.48 12.09 11.52
C ILE A 113 11.21 11.35 11.12
N ALA A 114 11.34 10.07 10.75
CA ALA A 114 10.19 9.22 10.44
C ALA A 114 9.26 9.06 11.65
N ILE A 115 9.83 8.84 12.84
CA ILE A 115 9.09 8.73 14.09
C ILE A 115 8.35 10.04 14.41
N ASP A 116 9.02 11.18 14.32
CA ASP A 116 8.43 12.50 14.55
C ASP A 116 7.23 12.76 13.61
N ILE A 117 7.34 12.35 12.35
CA ILE A 117 6.25 12.46 11.38
C ILE A 117 5.08 11.55 11.79
N LEU A 118 5.33 10.29 12.09
CA LEU A 118 4.29 9.33 12.49
C LEU A 118 3.58 9.78 13.76
N GLU A 119 4.32 10.29 14.74
CA GLU A 119 3.76 10.84 15.97
C GLU A 119 2.88 12.08 15.71
N SER A 120 3.34 12.98 14.85
CA SER A 120 2.57 14.16 14.44
C SER A 120 1.24 13.80 13.75
N LEU A 121 1.19 12.63 13.11
CA LEU A 121 -0.01 12.07 12.47
C LEU A 121 -0.87 11.24 13.43
N GLY A 122 -0.49 11.16 14.72
CA GLY A 122 -1.27 10.52 15.77
C GLY A 122 -0.98 9.04 15.99
N MET A 123 0.08 8.50 15.40
CA MET A 123 0.55 7.14 15.69
C MET A 123 1.27 7.10 17.04
N LYS A 124 1.07 6.05 17.82
CA LYS A 124 1.89 5.80 19.01
C LYS A 124 3.25 5.28 18.57
N THR A 125 4.30 5.95 19.01
CA THR A 125 5.65 5.66 18.56
C THR A 125 6.59 5.36 19.72
N HIS A 126 7.71 4.75 19.42
CA HIS A 126 8.90 4.62 20.23
C HIS A 126 10.13 4.72 19.31
N GLU A 127 11.30 4.90 19.88
CA GLU A 127 12.54 4.88 19.12
C GLU A 127 12.78 3.48 18.54
N VAL A 128 12.96 3.38 17.22
CA VAL A 128 13.26 2.12 16.52
C VAL A 128 14.76 2.08 16.24
N SER A 129 15.45 1.12 16.86
CA SER A 129 16.88 0.89 16.63
C SER A 129 17.14 0.20 15.27
N LEU A 130 18.40 0.22 14.82
CA LEU A 130 18.78 -0.52 13.61
C LEU A 130 18.59 -2.03 13.76
N GLU A 131 18.85 -2.57 14.96
CA GLU A 131 18.64 -3.98 15.29
C GLU A 131 17.14 -4.34 15.22
N GLU A 132 16.29 -3.52 15.81
CA GLU A 132 14.83 -3.69 15.73
C GLU A 132 14.31 -3.58 14.29
N ALA A 133 14.88 -2.69 13.48
CA ALA A 133 14.55 -2.57 12.06
C ALA A 133 14.94 -3.84 11.28
N GLU A 134 16.07 -4.48 11.63
CA GLU A 134 16.49 -5.76 11.05
C GLU A 134 15.54 -6.89 11.44
N GLU A 135 15.16 -6.99 12.71
CA GLU A 135 14.16 -7.95 13.19
C GLU A 135 12.80 -7.78 12.48
N ASN A 136 12.34 -6.54 12.32
CA ASN A 136 11.13 -6.23 11.57
C ASN A 136 11.24 -6.69 10.12
N TYR A 137 12.39 -6.46 9.48
CA TYR A 137 12.63 -6.89 8.11
C TYR A 137 12.66 -8.41 7.96
N GLU A 138 13.31 -9.12 8.88
CA GLU A 138 13.32 -10.59 8.92
C GLU A 138 11.90 -11.15 9.06
N TYR A 139 11.10 -10.58 9.96
CA TYR A 139 9.70 -10.94 10.11
C TYR A 139 8.92 -10.79 8.79
N VAL A 140 9.13 -9.70 8.05
CA VAL A 140 8.49 -9.46 6.74
C VAL A 140 8.91 -10.52 5.72
N ILE A 141 10.19 -10.91 5.70
CA ILE A 141 10.69 -11.96 4.79
C ILE A 141 10.01 -13.29 5.10
N ASP A 142 10.04 -13.71 6.36
CA ASP A 142 9.42 -14.98 6.80
C ASP A 142 7.92 -15.01 6.49
N TYR A 143 7.23 -13.90 6.73
CA TYR A 143 5.81 -13.77 6.39
C TYR A 143 5.58 -13.91 4.89
N CYS A 144 6.35 -13.20 4.06
CA CYS A 144 6.22 -13.25 2.60
C CYS A 144 6.52 -14.66 2.05
N ASP A 145 7.53 -15.34 2.58
CA ASP A 145 7.92 -16.69 2.16
C ASP A 145 6.87 -17.75 2.57
N SER A 146 6.18 -17.53 3.68
CA SER A 146 5.11 -18.41 4.14
C SER A 146 3.83 -18.30 3.32
N ARG A 147 3.65 -17.22 2.57
CA ARG A 147 2.42 -16.93 1.81
C ARG A 147 2.28 -17.85 0.59
N LYS A 148 1.10 -18.46 0.47
CA LYS A 148 0.72 -19.31 -0.67
C LYS A 148 -0.08 -18.60 -1.77
N LYS A 149 -0.56 -17.37 -1.48
CA LYS A 149 -1.39 -16.58 -2.39
C LYS A 149 -0.97 -15.12 -2.33
N GLY A 150 -0.82 -14.47 -3.48
CA GLY A 150 -0.34 -13.10 -3.58
C GLY A 150 -1.39 -12.01 -3.58
N CYS A 151 -2.67 -12.36 -3.66
CA CYS A 151 -3.74 -11.38 -3.59
C CYS A 151 -4.12 -11.11 -2.15
N SER A 152 -4.15 -9.84 -1.77
CA SER A 152 -4.65 -9.39 -0.48
C SER A 152 -5.64 -8.25 -0.68
N GLU A 153 -6.78 -8.35 0.01
CA GLU A 153 -7.79 -7.29 0.03
C GLU A 153 -7.24 -6.02 0.69
N TRP A 154 -6.37 -6.18 1.69
CA TRP A 154 -5.68 -5.08 2.36
C TRP A 154 -4.81 -4.27 1.41
N ARG A 155 -4.09 -4.94 0.51
CA ARG A 155 -3.33 -4.25 -0.55
C ARG A 155 -4.25 -3.47 -1.47
N GLY A 156 -5.37 -4.07 -1.87
CA GLY A 156 -6.38 -3.41 -2.70
C GLY A 156 -6.93 -2.15 -2.03
N LEU A 157 -7.23 -2.23 -0.74
CA LEU A 157 -7.69 -1.10 0.07
C LEU A 157 -6.67 0.04 0.07
N LEU A 158 -5.39 -0.25 0.36
CA LEU A 158 -4.35 0.78 0.40
C LEU A 158 -4.16 1.44 -0.97
N MET A 159 -4.02 0.64 -2.04
CA MET A 159 -3.83 1.18 -3.38
C MET A 159 -4.99 2.08 -3.81
N ALA A 160 -6.22 1.69 -3.53
CA ALA A 160 -7.39 2.50 -3.83
C ALA A 160 -7.42 3.79 -3.00
N ALA A 161 -7.07 3.71 -1.71
CA ALA A 161 -7.02 4.87 -0.82
C ALA A 161 -5.93 5.87 -1.21
N ASP A 162 -4.75 5.40 -1.58
CA ASP A 162 -3.62 6.22 -2.02
C ASP A 162 -3.94 6.93 -3.35
N HIS A 163 -4.41 6.18 -4.35
CA HIS A 163 -4.80 6.78 -5.63
C HIS A 163 -5.93 7.80 -5.47
N MET A 164 -6.91 7.51 -4.62
CA MET A 164 -8.01 8.43 -4.36
C MET A 164 -7.52 9.70 -3.66
N ALA A 165 -6.69 9.58 -2.63
CA ALA A 165 -6.12 10.72 -1.93
C ALA A 165 -5.33 11.62 -2.88
N SER A 166 -4.47 11.03 -3.72
CA SER A 166 -3.68 11.74 -4.72
C SER A 166 -4.57 12.44 -5.78
N ALA A 167 -5.65 11.81 -6.21
CA ALA A 167 -6.59 12.41 -7.15
C ALA A 167 -7.35 13.60 -6.54
N MET A 168 -7.73 13.49 -5.27
CA MET A 168 -8.43 14.56 -4.55
C MET A 168 -7.54 15.80 -4.35
N GLU A 169 -6.25 15.62 -4.12
CA GLU A 169 -5.31 16.74 -3.99
C GLU A 169 -5.09 17.49 -5.31
N THR A 170 -5.17 16.78 -6.44
CA THR A 170 -4.74 17.33 -7.74
C THR A 170 -5.89 17.69 -8.68
N THR A 171 -7.03 17.03 -8.58
CA THR A 171 -8.03 17.08 -9.65
C THR A 171 -9.39 17.60 -9.20
N PHE A 172 -9.83 17.30 -8.00
CA PHE A 172 -11.13 17.76 -7.51
C PHE A 172 -11.26 17.68 -5.98
N GLU A 173 -11.95 18.68 -5.43
CA GLU A 173 -12.36 18.67 -4.04
C GLU A 173 -13.70 17.93 -3.91
N MET A 174 -13.66 16.70 -3.40
CA MET A 174 -14.87 15.98 -3.03
C MET A 174 -14.84 15.63 -1.55
N PRO A 175 -15.88 15.95 -0.78
CA PRO A 175 -15.98 15.51 0.61
C PRO A 175 -15.93 13.98 0.68
N LEU A 176 -15.09 13.42 1.57
CA LEU A 176 -14.89 11.98 1.71
C LEU A 176 -16.18 11.21 1.98
N ASP A 177 -17.12 11.80 2.70
CA ASP A 177 -18.44 11.24 3.00
C ASP A 177 -19.34 11.07 1.77
N LYS A 178 -19.03 11.78 0.68
CA LYS A 178 -19.74 11.68 -0.59
C LYS A 178 -19.12 10.68 -1.57
N LEU A 179 -17.92 10.17 -1.29
CA LEU A 179 -17.26 9.18 -2.15
C LEU A 179 -18.05 7.86 -2.26
N PHE A 180 -18.78 7.50 -1.22
CA PHE A 180 -19.48 6.23 -1.10
C PHE A 180 -20.99 6.41 -1.05
N ILE A 181 -21.53 7.22 -1.95
CA ILE A 181 -22.97 7.29 -2.15
C ILE A 181 -23.40 5.94 -2.72
N LYS A 182 -24.34 5.28 -2.04
CA LYS A 182 -24.95 4.05 -2.57
C LYS A 182 -25.50 4.36 -3.96
N PRO A 183 -25.05 3.67 -5.02
CA PRO A 183 -25.52 3.97 -6.36
C PRO A 183 -27.03 3.75 -6.44
N ASP A 184 -27.72 4.66 -7.10
CA ASP A 184 -29.14 4.44 -7.42
C ASP A 184 -29.22 3.37 -8.50
N LEU A 185 -29.51 2.14 -8.08
CA LEU A 185 -29.65 0.99 -8.96
C LEU A 185 -31.01 0.95 -9.67
N SER A 186 -31.88 1.93 -9.46
CA SER A 186 -33.21 1.99 -10.10
C SER A 186 -33.10 2.02 -11.63
N PHE A 187 -32.05 2.67 -12.15
CA PHE A 187 -31.74 2.69 -13.57
C PHE A 187 -31.40 1.28 -14.10
N TYR A 188 -30.60 0.52 -13.39
CA TYR A 188 -30.21 -0.84 -13.78
C TYR A 188 -31.40 -1.81 -13.70
N ASN A 189 -32.27 -1.66 -12.71
CA ASN A 189 -33.49 -2.45 -12.61
C ASN A 189 -34.42 -2.18 -13.80
N ARG A 190 -34.55 -0.91 -14.23
CA ARG A 190 -35.31 -0.57 -15.45
C ARG A 190 -34.67 -1.14 -16.72
N GLN A 191 -33.36 -1.13 -16.82
CA GLN A 191 -32.62 -1.68 -17.94
C GLN A 191 -32.77 -3.22 -18.02
N SER A 192 -32.79 -3.92 -16.88
CA SER A 192 -33.01 -5.37 -16.86
C SER A 192 -34.42 -5.77 -17.28
N GLU A 193 -35.41 -4.90 -17.08
CA GLU A 193 -36.78 -5.08 -17.60
C GLU A 193 -36.88 -4.85 -19.11
N LEU A 194 -36.10 -3.87 -19.62
CA LEU A 194 -36.08 -3.51 -21.05
C LEU A 194 -35.20 -4.41 -21.90
N TYR A 195 -34.14 -4.97 -21.32
CA TYR A 195 -33.17 -5.83 -21.99
C TYR A 195 -33.05 -7.16 -21.26
N PRO A 196 -33.78 -8.20 -21.69
CA PRO A 196 -33.66 -9.53 -21.10
C PRO A 196 -32.23 -10.02 -21.12
N LEU A 197 -31.78 -10.64 -20.05
CA LEU A 197 -30.41 -11.16 -19.87
C LEU A 197 -29.90 -12.01 -21.04
N SER A 198 -30.78 -12.62 -21.83
CA SER A 198 -30.45 -13.36 -23.05
C SER A 198 -29.82 -12.50 -24.15
N LEU A 199 -30.07 -11.19 -24.16
CA LEU A 199 -29.44 -10.27 -25.11
C LEU A 199 -28.08 -9.74 -24.62
N ILE A 200 -27.84 -9.80 -23.31
CA ILE A 200 -26.57 -9.35 -22.71
C ILE A 200 -25.49 -10.44 -22.85
N SER A 201 -25.86 -11.71 -22.88
CA SER A 201 -24.94 -12.84 -22.96
C SER A 201 -24.29 -13.03 -24.36
N SER A 202 -24.84 -12.45 -25.41
CA SER A 202 -24.31 -12.59 -26.77
C SER A 202 -23.23 -11.57 -27.13
N ASP A 203 -23.03 -10.52 -26.32
CA ASP A 203 -22.11 -9.41 -26.64
C ASP A 203 -21.19 -9.07 -25.46
N SER A 204 -20.62 -10.10 -24.81
CA SER A 204 -19.69 -9.94 -23.68
C SER A 204 -18.47 -9.05 -23.96
N LYS A 205 -18.14 -8.84 -25.24
CA LYS A 205 -17.07 -7.94 -25.67
C LYS A 205 -17.44 -6.46 -25.58
N LYS A 206 -18.71 -6.09 -25.56
CA LYS A 206 -19.15 -4.68 -25.46
C LYS A 206 -19.35 -4.21 -24.02
N MET A 207 -19.52 -5.12 -23.05
CA MET A 207 -19.66 -4.75 -21.64
C MET A 207 -18.39 -4.21 -21.00
N HIS A 208 -17.21 -4.49 -21.56
CA HIS A 208 -15.93 -3.94 -21.08
C HIS A 208 -15.70 -2.47 -21.45
N THR A 209 -16.61 -1.84 -22.19
CA THR A 209 -16.45 -0.44 -22.64
C THR A 209 -17.35 0.54 -21.86
N LEU A 210 -18.10 0.08 -20.87
CA LEU A 210 -19.05 0.89 -20.10
C LEU A 210 -18.81 0.89 -18.57
N VAL A 211 -17.60 0.49 -18.14
CA VAL A 211 -17.17 0.62 -16.75
C VAL A 211 -15.94 1.51 -16.70
#